data_5076165b513e955090fd869292dfda60
#
_entry.id   5076165b513e955090fd869292dfda60
#
_cell.length_a   1.000
_cell.length_b   1.000
_cell.length_c   1.000
_cell.angle_alpha   90.00
_cell.angle_beta   90.00
_cell.angle_gamma   90.00
#
_symmetry.space_group_name_H-M   'P 1'
#
loop_
_entity.id
_entity.type
_entity.pdbx_description
1 polymer ?
#
loop_
_entity_poly.entity_id
_entity_poly.type
_entity_poly.pdbx_seq_one_letter_code
_entity_poly.pdbx_strand_id
1 'polypeptide(L)'
;MTKPIQIKNLTIGSGIPKICVPLTGTTKEKICQEAEAAKKAEADLVEWRADFFEGLLQKEDCNQVLDALNEILGETPILFTIRTSEEGGNAAISLEDYIACNINAARSKKTDLVDVEVTGNPDEKIKLVAELQKEGVRVIASSHDFDKTDCQELLLNRFREMEKSGADILKMAVMPHGFEDVASIMEVTNAMKKECEKPLVSMAMGSIGSITRISGENFGSSITFGTVGAASA
;
A
#
# COMPACT_ATOMS: atom_id res chain seq x y z
N MET A 1 7.89 18.97 8.46
CA MET A 1 8.85 17.86 8.28
C MET A 1 8.11 16.56 8.55
N THR A 2 8.35 15.54 7.71
CA THR A 2 7.74 14.21 7.90
C THR A 2 8.08 13.64 9.26
N LYS A 3 7.07 13.16 9.99
CA LYS A 3 7.23 12.40 11.24
C LYS A 3 7.38 10.92 10.88
N PRO A 4 8.55 10.31 11.10
CA PRO A 4 8.74 8.90 10.80
C PRO A 4 7.84 8.00 11.65
N ILE A 5 7.47 6.86 11.07
CA ILE A 5 6.66 5.84 11.75
C ILE A 5 7.51 4.60 11.95
N GLN A 6 7.50 4.07 13.18
CA GLN A 6 8.15 2.80 13.51
C GLN A 6 7.16 1.64 13.38
N ILE A 7 7.56 0.59 12.65
CA ILE A 7 6.81 -0.65 12.47
C ILE A 7 7.78 -1.81 12.64
N LYS A 8 7.68 -2.58 13.72
CA LYS A 8 8.73 -3.54 14.10
C LYS A 8 10.11 -2.87 14.07
N ASN A 9 11.05 -3.41 13.32
CA ASN A 9 12.40 -2.86 13.16
C ASN A 9 12.54 -1.84 12.01
N LEU A 10 11.44 -1.55 11.30
CA LEU A 10 11.43 -0.69 10.13
C LEU A 10 10.98 0.72 10.47
N THR A 11 11.72 1.74 10.02
CA THR A 11 11.33 3.15 10.12
C THR A 11 10.94 3.67 8.75
N ILE A 12 9.68 4.08 8.57
CA ILE A 12 9.15 4.64 7.33
C ILE A 12 9.04 6.17 7.46
N GLY A 13 9.42 6.90 6.42
CA GLY A 13 9.39 8.37 6.40
C GLY A 13 10.71 9.04 6.77
N SER A 14 11.78 8.25 6.95
CA SER A 14 13.14 8.76 7.11
C SER A 14 14.16 7.89 6.38
N GLY A 15 15.25 8.49 5.94
CA GLY A 15 16.30 7.83 5.19
C GLY A 15 15.86 7.42 3.78
N ILE A 16 16.45 6.36 3.26
CA ILE A 16 16.17 5.81 1.92
C ILE A 16 14.75 5.19 1.90
N PRO A 17 13.98 5.35 0.81
CA PRO A 17 12.70 4.70 0.63
C PRO A 17 12.77 3.20 0.85
N LYS A 18 11.77 2.63 1.54
CA LYS A 18 11.72 1.21 1.86
C LYS A 18 11.23 0.40 0.66
N ILE A 19 11.84 -0.75 0.44
CA ILE A 19 11.47 -1.64 -0.66
C ILE A 19 10.36 -2.58 -0.20
N CYS A 20 9.17 -2.41 -0.79
CA CYS A 20 8.01 -3.28 -0.60
C CYS A 20 7.93 -4.29 -1.74
N VAL A 21 7.77 -5.57 -1.41
CA VAL A 21 7.58 -6.64 -2.40
C VAL A 21 6.16 -7.16 -2.31
N PRO A 22 5.33 -7.01 -3.38
CA PRO A 22 3.99 -7.57 -3.42
C PRO A 22 4.01 -9.08 -3.66
N LEU A 23 3.13 -9.79 -2.92
CA LEU A 23 2.81 -11.20 -3.09
C LEU A 23 1.46 -11.28 -3.79
N THR A 24 1.41 -11.93 -4.94
CA THR A 24 0.22 -12.03 -5.80
C THR A 24 -0.23 -13.46 -6.05
N GLY A 25 0.29 -14.40 -5.26
CA GLY A 25 -0.11 -15.80 -5.32
C GLY A 25 -1.61 -15.99 -5.09
N THR A 26 -2.22 -16.90 -5.87
CA THR A 26 -3.66 -17.20 -5.78
C THR A 26 -3.96 -18.27 -4.74
N THR A 27 -2.96 -19.05 -4.31
CA THR A 27 -3.08 -20.08 -3.27
C THR A 27 -2.07 -19.82 -2.15
N LYS A 28 -2.35 -20.40 -0.97
CA LYS A 28 -1.46 -20.28 0.20
C LYS A 28 -0.03 -20.72 -0.12
N GLU A 29 0.15 -21.82 -0.86
CA GLU A 29 1.47 -22.36 -1.20
C GLU A 29 2.26 -21.38 -2.07
N LYS A 30 1.62 -20.76 -3.07
CA LYS A 30 2.26 -19.75 -3.92
C LYS A 30 2.63 -18.50 -3.13
N ILE A 31 1.72 -18.02 -2.27
CA ILE A 31 1.97 -16.87 -1.41
C ILE A 31 3.17 -17.12 -0.49
N CYS A 32 3.25 -18.32 0.12
CA CYS A 32 4.40 -18.70 0.95
C CYS A 32 5.72 -18.74 0.16
N GLN A 33 5.72 -19.30 -1.05
CA GLN A 33 6.91 -19.33 -1.91
C GLN A 33 7.38 -17.92 -2.29
N GLU A 34 6.44 -17.00 -2.61
CA GLU A 34 6.74 -15.61 -2.90
C GLU A 34 7.29 -14.88 -1.65
N ALA A 35 6.75 -15.18 -0.46
CA ALA A 35 7.23 -14.61 0.80
C ALA A 35 8.65 -15.06 1.13
N GLU A 36 8.99 -16.32 0.93
CA GLU A 36 10.35 -16.85 1.07
C GLU A 36 11.33 -16.16 0.11
N ALA A 37 10.91 -15.97 -1.14
CA ALA A 37 11.70 -15.26 -2.14
C ALA A 37 11.92 -13.78 -1.77
N ALA A 38 10.88 -13.09 -1.30
CA ALA A 38 10.97 -11.70 -0.85
C ALA A 38 11.89 -11.56 0.37
N LYS A 39 11.79 -12.47 1.35
CA LYS A 39 12.67 -12.52 2.51
C LYS A 39 14.13 -12.75 2.10
N LYS A 40 14.37 -13.68 1.17
CA LYS A 40 15.73 -13.97 0.66
C LYS A 40 16.31 -12.78 -0.10
N ALA A 41 15.46 -11.98 -0.74
CA ALA A 41 15.87 -10.75 -1.43
C ALA A 41 16.01 -9.55 -0.47
N GLU A 42 15.87 -9.75 0.84
CA GLU A 42 16.00 -8.74 1.88
C GLU A 42 15.02 -7.56 1.69
N ALA A 43 13.76 -7.87 1.30
CA ALA A 43 12.71 -6.87 1.23
C ALA A 43 12.51 -6.20 2.60
N ASP A 44 12.37 -4.87 2.63
CA ASP A 44 12.13 -4.12 3.86
C ASP A 44 10.75 -4.41 4.45
N LEU A 45 9.74 -4.59 3.59
CA LEU A 45 8.40 -5.01 3.95
C LEU A 45 7.77 -5.80 2.79
N VAL A 46 6.72 -6.54 3.09
CA VAL A 46 5.99 -7.35 2.11
C VAL A 46 4.54 -6.92 2.07
N GLU A 47 3.99 -6.76 0.86
CA GLU A 47 2.56 -6.51 0.65
C GLU A 47 1.86 -7.82 0.26
N TRP A 48 0.96 -8.33 1.10
CA TRP A 48 0.08 -9.39 0.64
C TRP A 48 -1.11 -8.80 -0.11
N ARG A 49 -1.13 -9.00 -1.43
CA ARG A 49 -2.20 -8.65 -2.35
C ARG A 49 -3.31 -9.71 -2.25
N ALA A 50 -4.12 -9.58 -1.21
CA ALA A 50 -5.16 -10.55 -0.88
C ALA A 50 -6.29 -10.61 -1.93
N ASP A 51 -6.40 -9.58 -2.78
CA ASP A 51 -7.33 -9.56 -3.91
C ASP A 51 -7.04 -10.61 -5.00
N PHE A 52 -5.83 -11.20 -5.02
CA PHE A 52 -5.50 -12.35 -5.87
C PHE A 52 -5.86 -13.69 -5.24
N PHE A 53 -6.06 -13.74 -3.92
CA PHE A 53 -6.25 -14.98 -3.19
C PHE A 53 -7.66 -15.54 -3.38
N GLU A 54 -7.78 -16.81 -3.80
CA GLU A 54 -9.07 -17.47 -4.05
C GLU A 54 -9.95 -17.60 -2.80
N GLY A 55 -9.33 -17.63 -1.62
CA GLY A 55 -10.00 -17.74 -0.32
C GLY A 55 -10.26 -16.43 0.41
N LEU A 56 -10.21 -15.28 -0.29
CA LEU A 56 -10.30 -13.94 0.34
C LEU A 56 -11.51 -13.78 1.28
N LEU A 57 -12.67 -14.29 0.90
CA LEU A 57 -13.91 -14.16 1.68
C LEU A 57 -14.04 -15.22 2.79
N GLN A 58 -13.14 -16.20 2.86
CA GLN A 58 -13.10 -17.22 3.89
C GLN A 58 -12.12 -16.79 4.99
N LYS A 59 -12.68 -16.34 6.11
CA LYS A 59 -11.91 -15.82 7.24
C LYS A 59 -10.81 -16.76 7.72
N GLU A 60 -11.13 -18.04 7.85
CA GLU A 60 -10.21 -19.07 8.30
C GLU A 60 -9.04 -19.26 7.34
N ASP A 61 -9.30 -19.22 6.03
CA ASP A 61 -8.27 -19.37 5.00
C ASP A 61 -7.33 -18.17 5.01
N CYS A 62 -7.87 -16.95 5.11
CA CYS A 62 -7.08 -15.74 5.26
C CYS A 62 -6.20 -15.79 6.52
N ASN A 63 -6.73 -16.24 7.65
CA ASN A 63 -5.97 -16.37 8.89
C ASN A 63 -4.84 -17.40 8.75
N GLN A 64 -5.07 -18.53 8.08
CA GLN A 64 -4.02 -19.51 7.81
C GLN A 64 -2.89 -18.98 6.92
N VAL A 65 -3.21 -18.10 5.97
CA VAL A 65 -2.20 -17.41 5.16
C VAL A 65 -1.40 -16.43 6.02
N LEU A 66 -2.07 -15.60 6.82
CA LEU A 66 -1.43 -14.64 7.71
C LEU A 66 -0.52 -15.31 8.75
N ASP A 67 -0.94 -16.46 9.30
CA ASP A 67 -0.14 -17.26 10.22
C ASP A 67 1.16 -17.75 9.54
N ALA A 68 1.03 -18.31 8.33
CA ALA A 68 2.17 -18.78 7.56
C ALA A 68 3.11 -17.63 7.15
N LEU A 69 2.57 -16.51 6.70
CA LEU A 69 3.36 -15.32 6.37
C LEU A 69 4.13 -14.79 7.58
N ASN A 70 3.47 -14.71 8.75
CA ASN A 70 4.13 -14.26 9.96
C ASN A 70 5.26 -15.19 10.41
N GLU A 71 5.10 -16.52 10.25
CA GLU A 71 6.14 -17.51 10.52
C GLU A 71 7.33 -17.37 9.58
N ILE A 72 7.07 -17.24 8.27
CA ILE A 72 8.11 -17.09 7.24
C ILE A 72 8.85 -15.77 7.41
N LEU A 73 8.14 -14.65 7.52
CA LEU A 73 8.70 -13.31 7.45
C LEU A 73 9.32 -12.84 8.78
N GLY A 74 8.77 -13.29 9.92
CA GLY A 74 9.27 -12.91 11.26
C GLY A 74 9.20 -11.39 11.48
N GLU A 75 10.36 -10.74 11.56
CA GLU A 75 10.46 -9.30 11.82
C GLU A 75 10.19 -8.42 10.57
N THR A 76 10.09 -8.99 9.37
CA THR A 76 9.71 -8.24 8.17
C THR A 76 8.23 -7.86 8.24
N PRO A 77 7.87 -6.55 8.18
CA PRO A 77 6.48 -6.12 8.29
C PRO A 77 5.60 -6.62 7.15
N ILE A 78 4.33 -6.91 7.48
CA ILE A 78 3.30 -7.36 6.55
C ILE A 78 2.28 -6.24 6.34
N LEU A 79 2.14 -5.80 5.10
CA LEU A 79 1.07 -4.94 4.61
C LEU A 79 -0.03 -5.81 3.99
N PHE A 80 -1.24 -5.75 4.54
CA PHE A 80 -2.42 -6.40 3.98
C PHE A 80 -3.13 -5.45 3.01
N THR A 81 -3.37 -5.88 1.79
CA THR A 81 -4.00 -5.07 0.74
C THR A 81 -5.09 -5.84 0.01
N ILE A 82 -6.29 -5.27 -0.05
CA ILE A 82 -7.36 -5.68 -0.97
C ILE A 82 -7.48 -4.56 -2.01
N ARG A 83 -6.92 -4.76 -3.20
CA ARG A 83 -7.09 -3.83 -4.30
C ARG A 83 -8.38 -4.17 -5.04
N THR A 84 -9.34 -3.22 -5.01
CA THR A 84 -10.61 -3.41 -5.68
C THR A 84 -10.49 -3.26 -7.20
N SER A 85 -11.45 -3.81 -7.93
CA SER A 85 -11.52 -3.65 -9.39
C SER A 85 -11.74 -2.18 -9.80
N GLU A 86 -12.27 -1.35 -8.91
CA GLU A 86 -12.43 0.10 -9.13
C GLU A 86 -11.07 0.83 -9.20
N GLU A 87 -10.06 0.31 -8.50
CA GLU A 87 -8.69 0.83 -8.49
C GLU A 87 -7.70 -0.15 -9.16
N GLY A 88 -8.15 -0.90 -10.17
CA GLY A 88 -7.31 -1.76 -11.02
C GLY A 88 -6.84 -3.07 -10.39
N GLY A 89 -7.46 -3.51 -9.30
CA GLY A 89 -7.21 -4.80 -8.67
C GLY A 89 -8.14 -5.92 -9.14
N ASN A 90 -8.06 -7.07 -8.48
CA ASN A 90 -8.85 -8.26 -8.83
C ASN A 90 -10.10 -8.44 -7.97
N ALA A 91 -10.25 -7.70 -6.88
CA ALA A 91 -11.40 -7.87 -5.99
C ALA A 91 -12.62 -7.12 -6.51
N ALA A 92 -13.60 -7.85 -7.07
CA ALA A 92 -14.96 -7.38 -7.22
C ALA A 92 -15.73 -7.69 -5.92
N ILE A 93 -15.65 -6.83 -4.93
CA ILE A 93 -16.08 -7.08 -3.54
C ILE A 93 -17.09 -6.02 -3.09
N SER A 94 -18.06 -6.41 -2.26
CA SER A 94 -18.96 -5.45 -1.63
C SER A 94 -18.21 -4.60 -0.58
N LEU A 95 -18.70 -3.38 -0.30
CA LEU A 95 -18.11 -2.54 0.74
C LEU A 95 -18.15 -3.23 2.11
N GLU A 96 -19.21 -3.98 2.42
CA GLU A 96 -19.37 -4.73 3.66
C GLU A 96 -18.30 -5.81 3.81
N ASP A 97 -18.10 -6.63 2.77
CA ASP A 97 -17.08 -7.68 2.77
C ASP A 97 -15.66 -7.08 2.78
N TYR A 98 -15.43 -5.98 2.04
CA TYR A 98 -14.17 -5.24 2.08
C TYR A 98 -13.83 -4.80 3.50
N ILE A 99 -14.77 -4.19 4.21
CA ILE A 99 -14.60 -3.77 5.61
C ILE A 99 -14.34 -4.97 6.51
N ALA A 100 -15.15 -6.04 6.37
CA ALA A 100 -15.03 -7.24 7.19
C ALA A 100 -13.68 -7.93 7.02
N CYS A 101 -13.17 -8.07 5.80
CA CYS A 101 -11.87 -8.67 5.51
C CYS A 101 -10.72 -7.85 6.08
N ASN A 102 -10.74 -6.52 5.92
CA ASN A 102 -9.70 -5.65 6.49
C ASN A 102 -9.68 -5.70 8.03
N ILE A 103 -10.85 -5.66 8.68
CA ILE A 103 -10.95 -5.79 10.13
C ILE A 103 -10.47 -7.18 10.60
N ASN A 104 -10.81 -8.25 9.86
CA ASN A 104 -10.33 -9.59 10.18
C ASN A 104 -8.80 -9.66 10.13
N ALA A 105 -8.18 -9.11 9.08
CA ALA A 105 -6.73 -9.05 8.96
C ALA A 105 -6.08 -8.32 10.15
N ALA A 106 -6.61 -7.17 10.55
CA ALA A 106 -6.11 -6.42 11.70
C ALA A 106 -6.27 -7.20 13.02
N ARG A 107 -7.42 -7.84 13.22
CA ARG A 107 -7.72 -8.65 14.44
C ARG A 107 -6.90 -9.91 14.54
N SER A 108 -6.36 -10.43 13.46
CA SER A 108 -5.44 -11.58 13.50
C SER A 108 -4.17 -11.29 14.31
N LYS A 109 -3.79 -10.00 14.47
CA LYS A 109 -2.53 -9.53 15.07
C LYS A 109 -1.28 -10.06 14.35
N LYS A 110 -1.43 -10.46 13.08
CA LYS A 110 -0.36 -10.97 12.22
C LYS A 110 0.01 -9.99 11.10
N THR A 111 -0.78 -8.93 10.96
CA THR A 111 -0.57 -7.86 10.00
C THR A 111 -0.11 -6.60 10.72
N ASP A 112 0.81 -5.87 10.13
CA ASP A 112 1.39 -4.65 10.72
C ASP A 112 0.78 -3.39 10.10
N LEU A 113 0.46 -3.46 8.81
CA LEU A 113 -0.20 -2.39 8.06
C LEU A 113 -1.40 -2.92 7.28
N VAL A 114 -2.37 -2.04 7.06
CA VAL A 114 -3.53 -2.30 6.18
C VAL A 114 -3.65 -1.15 5.18
N ASP A 115 -3.79 -1.47 3.89
CA ASP A 115 -4.09 -0.51 2.82
C ASP A 115 -5.61 -0.30 2.74
N VAL A 116 -6.04 0.95 2.78
CA VAL A 116 -7.45 1.36 2.63
C VAL A 116 -7.58 2.32 1.47
N GLU A 117 -8.29 1.91 0.44
CA GLU A 117 -8.67 2.81 -0.66
C GLU A 117 -9.67 3.84 -0.14
N VAL A 118 -9.31 5.12 -0.18
CA VAL A 118 -10.16 6.19 0.38
C VAL A 118 -11.06 6.85 -0.67
N THR A 119 -10.93 6.49 -1.93
CA THR A 119 -11.82 6.90 -3.01
C THR A 119 -13.16 6.15 -2.91
N GLY A 120 -14.26 6.80 -3.27
CA GLY A 120 -15.62 6.26 -3.09
C GLY A 120 -15.99 6.03 -1.62
N ASN A 121 -17.21 6.29 -1.21
CA ASN A 121 -17.72 6.09 0.15
C ASN A 121 -16.79 6.60 1.27
N PRO A 122 -16.37 7.89 1.25
CA PRO A 122 -15.30 8.38 2.14
C PRO A 122 -15.65 8.24 3.62
N ASP A 123 -16.92 8.42 4.01
CA ASP A 123 -17.32 8.38 5.41
C ASP A 123 -17.14 6.99 6.04
N GLU A 124 -17.50 5.93 5.32
CA GLU A 124 -17.33 4.54 5.77
C GLU A 124 -15.84 4.17 5.82
N LYS A 125 -15.07 4.61 4.85
CA LYS A 125 -13.63 4.33 4.78
C LYS A 125 -12.85 5.11 5.84
N ILE A 126 -13.24 6.34 6.18
CA ILE A 126 -12.69 7.08 7.33
C ILE A 126 -12.98 6.34 8.65
N LYS A 127 -14.20 5.82 8.82
CA LYS A 127 -14.54 5.01 10.00
C LYS A 127 -13.69 3.74 10.07
N LEU A 128 -13.50 3.07 8.92
CA LEU A 128 -12.65 1.89 8.83
C LEU A 128 -11.21 2.20 9.24
N VAL A 129 -10.62 3.30 8.76
CA VAL A 129 -9.27 3.74 9.17
C VAL A 129 -9.17 3.83 10.71
N ALA A 130 -10.12 4.52 11.34
CA ALA A 130 -10.13 4.69 12.80
C ALA A 130 -10.33 3.35 13.54
N GLU A 131 -11.10 2.42 13.00
CA GLU A 131 -11.33 1.11 13.59
C GLU A 131 -10.07 0.23 13.48
N LEU A 132 -9.42 0.21 12.33
CA LEU A 132 -8.17 -0.51 12.12
C LEU A 132 -7.05 -0.02 13.06
N GLN A 133 -6.93 1.29 13.24
CA GLN A 133 -5.96 1.87 14.17
C GLN A 133 -6.23 1.47 15.63
N LYS A 134 -7.50 1.33 16.06
CA LYS A 134 -7.86 0.79 17.38
C LYS A 134 -7.43 -0.66 17.55
N GLU A 135 -7.42 -1.45 16.47
CA GLU A 135 -6.88 -2.81 16.49
C GLU A 135 -5.34 -2.84 16.56
N GLY A 136 -4.67 -1.70 16.44
CA GLY A 136 -3.22 -1.56 16.65
C GLY A 136 -2.39 -1.66 15.37
N VAL A 137 -3.01 -1.76 14.19
CA VAL A 137 -2.29 -1.72 12.91
C VAL A 137 -2.09 -0.29 12.42
N ARG A 138 -1.08 -0.07 11.58
CA ARG A 138 -0.92 1.18 10.84
C ARG A 138 -1.74 1.15 9.57
N VAL A 139 -2.25 2.29 9.15
CA VAL A 139 -3.11 2.37 7.96
C VAL A 139 -2.45 3.21 6.88
N ILE A 140 -2.41 2.68 5.67
CA ILE A 140 -2.08 3.40 4.44
C ILE A 140 -3.39 3.81 3.77
N ALA A 141 -3.66 5.11 3.65
CA ALA A 141 -4.72 5.59 2.78
C ALA A 141 -4.20 5.62 1.34
N SER A 142 -4.87 4.94 0.42
CA SER A 142 -4.41 4.80 -0.95
C SER A 142 -5.41 5.30 -1.99
N SER A 143 -4.89 5.68 -3.15
CA SER A 143 -5.64 5.99 -4.37
C SER A 143 -4.83 5.62 -5.60
N HIS A 144 -5.45 4.92 -6.53
CA HIS A 144 -4.82 4.46 -7.77
C HIS A 144 -5.66 4.88 -8.97
N ASP A 145 -5.01 5.48 -9.97
CA ASP A 145 -5.62 5.79 -11.25
C ASP A 145 -4.82 5.07 -12.35
N PHE A 146 -5.40 4.01 -12.92
CA PHE A 146 -4.76 3.19 -13.94
C PHE A 146 -4.95 3.73 -15.35
N ASP A 147 -5.74 4.79 -15.51
CA ASP A 147 -6.07 5.34 -16.83
C ASP A 147 -5.26 6.60 -17.13
N LYS A 148 -4.97 7.44 -16.13
CA LYS A 148 -4.39 8.77 -16.36
C LYS A 148 -3.64 9.33 -15.15
N THR A 149 -3.02 10.48 -15.38
CA THR A 149 -2.52 11.38 -14.34
C THR A 149 -3.31 12.69 -14.40
N ASP A 150 -4.06 13.00 -13.35
CA ASP A 150 -4.83 14.24 -13.25
C ASP A 150 -3.89 15.46 -13.12
N CYS A 151 -4.43 16.68 -13.27
CA CYS A 151 -3.66 17.90 -13.05
C CYS A 151 -3.18 18.01 -11.59
N GLN A 152 -2.10 18.75 -11.35
CA GLN A 152 -1.45 18.87 -10.04
C GLN A 152 -2.40 19.31 -8.92
N GLU A 153 -3.34 20.20 -9.21
CA GLU A 153 -4.33 20.67 -8.23
C GLU A 153 -5.23 19.53 -7.74
N LEU A 154 -5.72 18.67 -8.65
CA LEU A 154 -6.54 17.51 -8.30
C LEU A 154 -5.73 16.47 -7.53
N LEU A 155 -4.48 16.21 -7.91
CA LEU A 155 -3.59 15.30 -7.19
C LEU A 155 -3.30 15.79 -5.77
N LEU A 156 -3.02 17.09 -5.58
CA LEU A 156 -2.83 17.69 -4.26
C LEU A 156 -4.10 17.58 -3.40
N ASN A 157 -5.25 17.86 -3.97
CA ASN A 157 -6.52 17.76 -3.26
C ASN A 157 -6.80 16.31 -2.84
N ARG A 158 -6.47 15.32 -3.68
CA ARG A 158 -6.59 13.89 -3.35
C ARG A 158 -5.68 13.50 -2.18
N PHE A 159 -4.44 13.98 -2.12
CA PHE A 159 -3.57 13.79 -0.95
C PHE A 159 -4.14 14.44 0.32
N ARG A 160 -4.69 15.65 0.23
CA ARG A 160 -5.33 16.34 1.37
C ARG A 160 -6.56 15.59 1.87
N GLU A 161 -7.34 14.98 0.97
CA GLU A 161 -8.46 14.11 1.35
C GLU A 161 -7.98 12.84 2.07
N MET A 162 -6.94 12.20 1.56
CA MET A 162 -6.31 11.07 2.26
C MET A 162 -5.80 11.48 3.65
N GLU A 163 -5.21 12.66 3.80
CA GLU A 163 -4.73 13.16 5.09
C GLU A 163 -5.87 13.31 6.10
N LYS A 164 -7.02 13.84 5.65
CA LYS A 164 -8.24 13.99 6.48
C LYS A 164 -8.81 12.66 6.95
N SER A 165 -8.53 11.56 6.26
CA SER A 165 -8.97 10.23 6.70
C SER A 165 -8.37 9.80 8.04
N GLY A 166 -7.30 10.44 8.48
CA GLY A 166 -6.58 10.08 9.71
C GLY A 166 -5.53 8.99 9.54
N ALA A 167 -5.38 8.38 8.35
CA ALA A 167 -4.42 7.31 8.08
C ALA A 167 -2.98 7.71 8.42
N ASP A 168 -2.12 6.73 8.67
CA ASP A 168 -0.73 6.96 9.09
C ASP A 168 0.19 7.29 7.91
N ILE A 169 -0.07 6.73 6.73
CA ILE A 169 0.71 6.89 5.49
C ILE A 169 -0.27 7.23 4.36
N LEU A 170 0.16 8.08 3.41
CA LEU A 170 -0.65 8.46 2.25
C LEU A 170 0.01 7.93 0.98
N LYS A 171 -0.74 7.16 0.16
CA LYS A 171 -0.22 6.49 -1.04
C LYS A 171 -1.01 6.87 -2.28
N MET A 172 -0.32 7.28 -3.33
CA MET A 172 -0.91 7.61 -4.63
C MET A 172 -0.12 6.96 -5.78
N ALA A 173 -0.81 6.27 -6.66
CA ALA A 173 -0.25 5.74 -7.91
C ALA A 173 -1.06 6.23 -9.10
N VAL A 174 -0.38 6.73 -10.14
CA VAL A 174 -1.02 7.30 -11.32
C VAL A 174 -0.43 6.69 -12.60
N MET A 175 -1.21 6.65 -13.68
CA MET A 175 -0.74 6.21 -14.98
C MET A 175 -0.26 7.41 -15.81
N PRO A 176 1.05 7.50 -16.10
CA PRO A 176 1.58 8.58 -16.93
C PRO A 176 1.39 8.25 -18.42
N HIS A 177 1.00 9.25 -19.20
CA HIS A 177 1.00 9.20 -20.67
C HIS A 177 2.23 9.88 -21.29
N GLY A 178 2.97 10.65 -20.49
CA GLY A 178 4.17 11.35 -20.90
C GLY A 178 5.07 11.70 -19.71
N PHE A 179 6.22 12.30 -20.01
CA PHE A 179 7.16 12.73 -18.97
C PHE A 179 6.60 13.85 -18.08
N GLU A 180 5.72 14.67 -18.61
CA GLU A 180 5.04 15.74 -17.90
C GLU A 180 4.20 15.19 -16.74
N ASP A 181 3.56 14.05 -16.92
CA ASP A 181 2.79 13.36 -15.89
C ASP A 181 3.70 12.83 -14.78
N VAL A 182 4.86 12.28 -15.17
CA VAL A 182 5.88 11.82 -14.21
C VAL A 182 6.41 12.99 -13.39
N ALA A 183 6.73 14.11 -14.03
CA ALA A 183 7.16 15.33 -13.35
C ALA A 183 6.07 15.84 -12.41
N SER A 184 4.81 15.85 -12.84
CA SER A 184 3.66 16.31 -12.05
C SER A 184 3.51 15.54 -10.75
N ILE A 185 3.54 14.19 -10.75
CA ILE A 185 3.41 13.43 -9.50
C ILE A 185 4.60 13.63 -8.57
N MET A 186 5.82 13.82 -9.09
CA MET A 186 7.00 14.14 -8.28
C MET A 186 6.88 15.52 -7.64
N GLU A 187 6.47 16.54 -8.38
CA GLU A 187 6.27 17.91 -7.89
C GLU A 187 5.16 17.97 -6.83
N VAL A 188 4.03 17.30 -7.08
CA VAL A 188 2.90 17.19 -6.14
C VAL A 188 3.34 16.53 -4.83
N THR A 189 4.12 15.46 -4.91
CA THR A 189 4.63 14.78 -3.72
C THR A 189 5.57 15.69 -2.92
N ASN A 190 6.48 16.39 -3.61
CA ASN A 190 7.38 17.33 -2.96
C ASN A 190 6.64 18.55 -2.36
N ALA A 191 5.55 18.99 -2.99
CA ALA A 191 4.69 20.04 -2.44
C ALA A 191 3.96 19.53 -1.17
N MET A 192 3.31 18.36 -1.25
CA MET A 192 2.59 17.77 -0.12
C MET A 192 3.49 17.46 1.08
N LYS A 193 4.75 17.06 0.84
CA LYS A 193 5.76 16.86 1.90
C LYS A 193 6.00 18.11 2.75
N LYS A 194 5.74 19.32 2.22
CA LYS A 194 5.88 20.57 2.96
C LYS A 194 4.64 20.91 3.77
N GLU A 195 3.47 20.39 3.35
CA GLU A 195 2.18 20.63 3.98
C GLU A 195 1.85 19.57 5.04
N CYS A 196 2.26 18.31 4.82
CA CYS A 196 1.90 17.15 5.61
C CYS A 196 3.09 16.61 6.42
N GLU A 197 2.81 16.17 7.64
CA GLU A 197 3.82 15.51 8.49
C GLU A 197 3.86 13.98 8.33
N LYS A 198 2.90 13.38 7.59
CA LYS A 198 2.82 11.94 7.38
C LYS A 198 3.79 11.48 6.29
N PRO A 199 4.33 10.24 6.37
CA PRO A 199 5.04 9.64 5.25
C PRO A 199 4.16 9.58 4.00
N LEU A 200 4.74 9.95 2.87
CA LEU A 200 4.09 9.89 1.56
C LEU A 200 4.67 8.73 0.76
N VAL A 201 3.84 8.13 -0.06
CA VAL A 201 4.21 7.12 -1.05
C VAL A 201 3.58 7.51 -2.37
N SER A 202 4.38 7.72 -3.39
CA SER A 202 3.84 8.06 -4.69
C SER A 202 4.67 7.48 -5.82
N MET A 203 4.00 7.15 -6.90
CA MET A 203 4.64 6.63 -8.10
C MET A 203 3.83 6.90 -9.35
N ALA A 204 4.55 7.08 -10.44
CA ALA A 204 4.03 6.93 -11.78
C ALA A 204 4.20 5.46 -12.21
N MET A 205 3.14 4.85 -12.74
CA MET A 205 3.14 3.45 -13.15
C MET A 205 3.77 3.26 -14.55
N GLY A 206 3.96 2.02 -14.93
CA GLY A 206 4.54 1.66 -16.24
C GLY A 206 6.02 2.03 -16.37
N SER A 207 6.57 1.77 -17.56
CA SER A 207 8.00 1.96 -17.85
C SER A 207 8.44 3.43 -17.86
N ILE A 208 7.57 4.34 -18.31
CA ILE A 208 7.84 5.79 -18.31
C ILE A 208 8.02 6.30 -16.88
N GLY A 209 7.24 5.76 -15.92
CA GLY A 209 7.26 6.13 -14.52
C GLY A 209 8.40 5.52 -13.69
N SER A 210 9.25 4.65 -14.25
CA SER A 210 10.25 3.88 -13.51
C SER A 210 11.19 4.75 -12.68
N ILE A 211 11.48 5.97 -13.12
CA ILE A 211 12.32 6.93 -12.38
C ILE A 211 11.75 7.24 -10.99
N THR A 212 10.43 7.29 -10.82
CA THR A 212 9.80 7.57 -9.53
C THR A 212 10.05 6.47 -8.49
N ARG A 213 10.32 5.24 -8.94
CA ARG A 213 10.58 4.10 -8.07
C ARG A 213 12.00 4.09 -7.51
N ILE A 214 12.96 4.70 -8.21
CA ILE A 214 14.38 4.73 -7.79
C ILE A 214 14.82 6.07 -7.22
N SER A 215 14.06 7.15 -7.41
CA SER A 215 14.40 8.50 -6.95
C SER A 215 13.51 9.03 -5.84
N GLY A 216 12.76 8.17 -5.15
CA GLY A 216 11.77 8.54 -4.14
C GLY A 216 12.30 9.47 -3.05
N GLU A 217 13.53 9.28 -2.59
CA GLU A 217 14.16 10.12 -1.57
C GLU A 217 14.28 11.60 -2.00
N ASN A 218 14.47 11.86 -3.30
CA ASN A 218 14.66 13.20 -3.82
C ASN A 218 13.40 14.05 -3.80
N PHE A 219 12.23 13.43 -4.01
CA PHE A 219 10.96 14.16 -4.05
C PHE A 219 10.02 13.85 -2.88
N GLY A 220 10.33 12.84 -2.05
CA GLY A 220 9.64 12.61 -0.77
C GLY A 220 8.80 11.35 -0.67
N SER A 221 8.89 10.40 -1.61
CA SER A 221 8.28 9.08 -1.47
C SER A 221 9.07 8.20 -0.51
N SER A 222 8.40 7.56 0.44
CA SER A 222 9.01 6.83 1.55
C SER A 222 9.02 5.31 1.36
N ILE A 223 8.26 4.80 0.39
CA ILE A 223 8.20 3.38 0.02
C ILE A 223 8.25 3.28 -1.49
N THR A 224 8.98 2.31 -2.00
CA THR A 224 8.96 1.91 -3.40
C THR A 224 8.55 0.45 -3.52
N PHE A 225 7.91 0.09 -4.63
CA PHE A 225 7.45 -1.28 -4.89
C PHE A 225 8.34 -1.94 -5.93
N GLY A 226 8.86 -3.12 -5.60
CA GLY A 226 9.69 -3.93 -6.47
C GLY A 226 9.16 -5.35 -6.57
N THR A 227 9.72 -6.14 -7.49
CA THR A 227 9.37 -7.56 -7.65
C THR A 227 10.58 -8.45 -7.49
N VAL A 228 10.37 -9.68 -7.05
CA VAL A 228 11.38 -10.73 -7.01
C VAL A 228 11.01 -11.80 -8.02
N GLY A 229 11.91 -12.06 -8.97
CA GLY A 229 11.66 -13.02 -10.06
C GLY A 229 10.86 -12.42 -11.23
N ALA A 230 10.08 -13.25 -11.92
CA ALA A 230 9.32 -12.88 -13.12
C ALA A 230 7.93 -12.27 -12.80
N ALA A 231 7.58 -12.07 -11.55
CA ALA A 231 6.29 -11.45 -11.20
C ALA A 231 6.29 -9.96 -11.60
N SER A 232 5.22 -9.53 -12.26
CA SER A 232 5.00 -8.10 -12.54
C SER A 232 4.45 -7.41 -11.30
N ALA A 233 5.05 -6.28 -10.94
CA ALA A 233 4.52 -5.40 -9.90
C ALA A 233 3.44 -4.49 -10.48
#